data_31dae6f431a6cb81982a91ec67b96bd0
#
_entry.id   31dae6f431a6cb81982a91ec67b96bd0
#
_cell.length_a   1.000
_cell.length_b   1.000
_cell.length_c   1.000
_cell.angle_alpha   90.00
_cell.angle_beta   90.00
_cell.angle_gamma   90.00
#
_symmetry.space_group_name_H-M   'P 1'
#
loop_
_entity.id
_entity.type
_entity.pdbx_description
1 polymer ?
#
loop_
_entity_poly.entity_id
_entity_poly.type
_entity_poly.pdbx_seq_one_letter_code
_entity_poly.pdbx_strand_id
1 'polypeptide(L)'
;RLKWSWGYNGQTTGSPYQAITTYKYSNSNIYYTGVGTVPIRMGNPELKWQRVLKNNFGINLTLFKERLVMSFDYFRNTTKDQLMTIPLPASTGSEDIVVNFGENQNVGYDFSVAGQVIRNKNWAWTSVINGSHVKDRIKQISDKLKNTAYQLEEDNPLKLRFREGGSQYDIYAVRSAGIDPATGQEIFINKNGEYTFKYDAEDEVVVGNTQPKLQGTWLNTLRYKGWSLNFVFSYTFGGDTYNKTLWE
;
A
#
# COMPACT_ATOMS: atom_id res chain seq x y z
N ARG A 1 -0.06 -25.15 -19.82
CA ARG A 1 -1.43 -24.91 -19.38
C ARG A 1 -1.68 -23.42 -19.31
N LEU A 2 -2.76 -22.95 -19.95
CA LEU A 2 -3.25 -21.57 -19.84
C LEU A 2 -4.37 -21.52 -18.81
N LYS A 3 -4.45 -20.41 -18.07
CA LYS A 3 -5.50 -20.15 -17.08
C LYS A 3 -6.02 -18.73 -17.33
N TRP A 4 -7.32 -18.58 -17.23
CA TRP A 4 -7.95 -17.27 -17.20
C TRP A 4 -9.08 -17.30 -16.20
N SER A 5 -9.15 -16.28 -15.37
CA SER A 5 -10.25 -16.11 -14.43
C SER A 5 -10.71 -14.67 -14.42
N TRP A 6 -12.02 -14.49 -14.39
CA TRP A 6 -12.68 -13.22 -14.29
C TRP A 6 -13.85 -13.33 -13.32
N GLY A 7 -14.01 -12.37 -12.44
CA GLY A 7 -15.10 -12.42 -11.49
C GLY A 7 -15.09 -11.27 -10.49
N TYR A 8 -16.23 -11.08 -9.83
CA TYR A 8 -16.40 -10.13 -8.75
C TYR A 8 -16.29 -10.84 -7.41
N ASN A 9 -15.66 -10.14 -6.46
CA ASN A 9 -15.58 -10.53 -5.07
C ASN A 9 -16.08 -9.38 -4.20
N GLY A 10 -17.09 -9.61 -3.36
CA GLY A 10 -17.51 -8.67 -2.34
C GLY A 10 -16.66 -8.86 -1.09
N GLN A 11 -16.22 -7.80 -0.48
CA GLN A 11 -15.47 -7.83 0.77
C GLN A 11 -16.00 -6.78 1.73
N THR A 12 -16.28 -7.22 2.95
CA THR A 12 -16.41 -6.32 4.09
C THR A 12 -15.12 -6.37 4.88
N THR A 13 -14.43 -5.27 4.95
CA THR A 13 -13.25 -5.12 5.82
C THR A 13 -13.69 -4.38 7.07
N GLY A 14 -13.62 -5.04 8.23
CA GLY A 14 -13.74 -4.36 9.50
C GLY A 14 -14.75 -4.91 10.48
N SER A 15 -14.97 -4.16 11.55
CA SER A 15 -15.90 -4.51 12.61
C SER A 15 -17.36 -4.48 12.13
N PRO A 16 -18.23 -5.39 12.57
CA PRO A 16 -19.64 -5.41 12.22
C PRO A 16 -20.40 -4.13 12.61
N TYR A 17 -19.85 -3.30 13.49
CA TYR A 17 -20.47 -2.07 13.98
C TYR A 17 -19.93 -0.78 13.35
N GLN A 18 -19.26 -0.85 12.19
CA GLN A 18 -18.67 0.34 11.54
C GLN A 18 -19.71 1.35 11.05
N ALA A 19 -20.93 0.90 10.80
CA ALA A 19 -22.03 1.79 10.39
C ALA A 19 -22.65 2.55 11.57
N ILE A 20 -22.39 2.15 12.83
CA ILE A 20 -23.04 2.67 14.02
C ILE A 20 -22.01 3.30 14.93
N THR A 21 -22.29 4.51 15.43
CA THR A 21 -21.47 5.15 16.45
C THR A 21 -21.57 4.37 17.76
N THR A 22 -20.42 3.99 18.30
CA THR A 22 -20.32 3.23 19.55
C THR A 22 -19.72 4.08 20.66
N TYR A 23 -20.23 3.92 21.85
CA TYR A 23 -19.83 4.66 23.05
C TYR A 23 -19.32 3.71 24.13
N LYS A 24 -18.39 4.17 24.95
CA LYS A 24 -17.98 3.50 26.19
C LYS A 24 -18.30 4.38 27.40
N TYR A 25 -18.60 3.76 28.51
CA TYR A 25 -18.65 4.46 29.79
C TYR A 25 -17.23 4.83 30.21
N SER A 26 -17.03 6.07 30.67
CA SER A 26 -15.76 6.57 31.15
C SER A 26 -15.86 6.90 32.63
N ASN A 27 -15.16 6.14 33.45
CA ASN A 27 -15.08 6.42 34.88
C ASN A 27 -14.27 7.66 35.23
N SER A 28 -13.48 8.18 34.28
CA SER A 28 -12.70 9.41 34.43
C SER A 28 -13.50 10.67 34.08
N ASN A 29 -14.60 10.53 33.35
CA ASN A 29 -15.46 11.64 32.92
C ASN A 29 -16.77 11.59 33.69
N ILE A 30 -16.71 11.96 34.98
CA ILE A 30 -17.88 12.07 35.82
C ILE A 30 -18.46 13.46 35.63
N TYR A 31 -19.72 13.54 35.17
CA TYR A 31 -20.47 14.77 35.09
C TYR A 31 -21.51 14.82 36.20
N TYR A 32 -21.29 15.71 37.15
CA TYR A 32 -22.18 15.98 38.32
C TYR A 32 -22.47 14.72 39.16
N THR A 33 -23.43 13.89 38.81
CA THR A 33 -23.80 12.68 39.53
C THR A 33 -23.83 11.41 38.68
N GLY A 34 -23.38 11.49 37.44
CA GLY A 34 -23.47 10.37 36.49
C GLY A 34 -22.13 10.02 35.82
N VAL A 35 -22.02 8.76 35.40
CA VAL A 35 -20.89 8.28 34.59
C VAL A 35 -21.04 8.84 33.20
N GLY A 36 -19.99 9.52 32.71
CA GLY A 36 -19.95 10.04 31.36
C GLY A 36 -19.74 8.94 30.30
N THR A 37 -20.18 9.20 29.10
CA THR A 37 -19.90 8.35 27.93
C THR A 37 -18.98 9.06 26.96
N VAL A 38 -18.05 8.31 26.35
CA VAL A 38 -17.13 8.83 25.33
C VAL A 38 -17.35 8.01 24.05
N PRO A 39 -17.42 8.64 22.88
CA PRO A 39 -17.45 7.87 21.64
C PRO A 39 -16.15 7.07 21.49
N ILE A 40 -16.26 5.78 21.16
CA ILE A 40 -15.13 4.93 20.81
C ILE A 40 -14.82 5.11 19.32
N ARG A 41 -15.90 5.21 18.53
CA ARG A 41 -15.83 5.30 17.09
C ARG A 41 -17.04 6.01 16.53
N MET A 42 -16.81 6.87 15.56
CA MET A 42 -17.87 7.47 14.77
C MET A 42 -18.33 6.47 13.69
N GLY A 43 -19.62 6.16 13.68
CA GLY A 43 -20.22 5.29 12.68
C GLY A 43 -20.51 6.03 11.38
N ASN A 44 -20.48 5.29 10.27
CA ASN A 44 -20.89 5.80 8.97
C ASN A 44 -21.99 4.92 8.38
N PRO A 45 -23.28 5.31 8.50
CA PRO A 45 -24.40 4.53 8.01
C PRO A 45 -24.48 4.42 6.48
N GLU A 46 -23.72 5.26 5.75
CA GLU A 46 -23.69 5.24 4.29
C GLU A 46 -22.63 4.30 3.71
N LEU A 47 -21.94 3.51 4.56
CA LEU A 47 -20.93 2.56 4.12
C LEU A 47 -21.52 1.54 3.14
N LYS A 48 -20.83 1.41 2.00
CA LYS A 48 -21.10 0.39 0.99
C LYS A 48 -20.03 -0.69 1.06
N TRP A 49 -20.41 -1.90 0.67
CA TRP A 49 -19.46 -3.00 0.53
C TRP A 49 -18.51 -2.72 -0.62
N GLN A 50 -17.23 -2.93 -0.38
CA GLN A 50 -16.26 -2.84 -1.47
C GLN A 50 -16.40 -4.06 -2.39
N ARG A 51 -16.27 -3.81 -3.68
CA ARG A 51 -16.37 -4.82 -4.75
C ARG A 51 -15.07 -4.85 -5.51
N VAL A 52 -14.48 -6.02 -5.61
CA VAL A 52 -13.23 -6.23 -6.35
C VAL A 52 -13.52 -7.01 -7.63
N LEU A 53 -13.33 -6.37 -8.76
CA LEU A 53 -13.28 -7.05 -10.05
C LEU A 53 -11.88 -7.60 -10.24
N LYS A 54 -11.75 -8.91 -10.29
CA LYS A 54 -10.49 -9.62 -10.52
C LYS A 54 -10.44 -10.14 -11.95
N ASN A 55 -9.34 -9.87 -12.63
CA ASN A 55 -9.05 -10.41 -13.96
C ASN A 55 -7.61 -10.94 -13.92
N ASN A 56 -7.46 -12.26 -14.04
CA ASN A 56 -6.18 -12.93 -13.95
C ASN A 56 -5.96 -13.77 -15.20
N PHE A 57 -4.77 -13.68 -15.77
CA PHE A 57 -4.30 -14.52 -16.87
C PHE A 57 -3.00 -15.20 -16.47
N GLY A 58 -2.95 -16.53 -16.58
CA GLY A 58 -1.80 -17.30 -16.14
C GLY A 58 -1.33 -18.31 -17.16
N ILE A 59 -0.03 -18.54 -17.16
CA ILE A 59 0.65 -19.54 -18.00
C ILE A 59 1.50 -20.43 -17.12
N ASN A 60 1.28 -21.75 -17.20
CA ASN A 60 2.14 -22.73 -16.56
C ASN A 60 2.81 -23.58 -17.64
N LEU A 61 4.12 -23.65 -17.59
CA LEU A 61 4.97 -24.42 -18.48
C LEU A 61 5.76 -25.46 -17.69
N THR A 62 5.75 -26.69 -18.18
CA THR A 62 6.58 -27.78 -17.64
C THR A 62 7.40 -28.33 -18.79
N LEU A 63 8.71 -28.24 -18.69
CA LEU A 63 9.65 -28.57 -19.75
C LEU A 63 10.68 -29.62 -19.26
N PHE A 64 11.33 -30.27 -20.21
CA PHE A 64 12.44 -31.21 -19.95
C PHE A 64 12.09 -32.35 -18.96
N LYS A 65 10.93 -32.99 -19.13
CA LYS A 65 10.44 -34.06 -18.23
C LYS A 65 10.40 -33.57 -16.76
N GLU A 66 9.74 -32.42 -16.54
CA GLU A 66 9.55 -31.79 -15.23
C GLU A 66 10.82 -31.20 -14.58
N ARG A 67 11.92 -31.13 -15.31
CA ARG A 67 13.13 -30.46 -14.77
C ARG A 67 13.02 -28.95 -14.67
N LEU A 68 12.19 -28.33 -15.50
CA LEU A 68 11.92 -26.91 -15.48
C LEU A 68 10.41 -26.69 -15.42
N VAL A 69 9.96 -26.06 -14.34
CA VAL A 69 8.57 -25.67 -14.13
C VAL A 69 8.53 -24.15 -14.00
N MET A 70 7.72 -23.51 -14.81
CA MET A 70 7.56 -22.06 -14.82
C MET A 70 6.09 -21.71 -14.68
N SER A 71 5.79 -20.73 -13.88
CA SER A 71 4.49 -20.07 -13.83
C SER A 71 4.66 -18.56 -14.01
N PHE A 72 3.74 -17.99 -14.73
CA PHE A 72 3.61 -16.54 -14.89
C PHE A 72 2.13 -16.20 -14.81
N ASP A 73 1.76 -15.31 -13.91
CA ASP A 73 0.40 -14.86 -13.71
C ASP A 73 0.36 -13.33 -13.78
N TYR A 74 -0.42 -12.80 -14.71
CA TYR A 74 -0.72 -11.37 -14.83
C TYR A 74 -2.09 -11.12 -14.24
N PHE A 75 -2.21 -10.09 -13.43
CA PHE A 75 -3.48 -9.74 -12.80
C PHE A 75 -3.79 -8.25 -12.91
N ARG A 76 -5.09 -7.99 -12.97
CA ARG A 76 -5.65 -6.64 -12.89
C ARG A 76 -6.87 -6.67 -11.98
N ASN A 77 -6.73 -6.08 -10.81
CA ASN A 77 -7.77 -6.01 -9.80
C ASN A 77 -8.26 -4.56 -9.72
N THR A 78 -9.56 -4.35 -9.85
CA THR A 78 -10.18 -3.04 -9.70
C THR A 78 -11.14 -3.09 -8.53
N THR A 79 -10.83 -2.33 -7.50
CA THR A 79 -11.64 -2.23 -6.27
C THR A 79 -12.51 -0.99 -6.37
N LYS A 80 -13.82 -1.17 -6.35
CA LYS A 80 -14.81 -0.10 -6.26
C LYS A 80 -15.33 0.02 -4.83
N ASP A 81 -15.70 1.24 -4.45
CA ASP A 81 -16.17 1.56 -3.10
C ASP A 81 -15.17 1.10 -2.01
N GLN A 82 -13.86 1.23 -2.30
CA GLN A 82 -12.80 0.81 -1.38
C GLN A 82 -13.01 1.46 0.00
N LEU A 83 -12.94 0.66 1.05
CA LEU A 83 -13.03 1.15 2.42
C LEU A 83 -11.67 1.66 2.88
N MET A 84 -11.67 2.84 3.48
CA MET A 84 -10.48 3.47 4.04
C MET A 84 -10.82 4.16 5.35
N THR A 85 -9.92 4.08 6.31
CA THR A 85 -9.99 4.85 7.55
C THR A 85 -9.31 6.18 7.34
N ILE A 86 -10.02 7.27 7.61
CA ILE A 86 -9.49 8.62 7.54
C ILE A 86 -9.48 9.24 8.93
N PRO A 87 -8.41 9.99 9.30
CA PRO A 87 -8.37 10.71 10.56
C PRO A 87 -9.41 11.84 10.56
N LEU A 88 -9.95 12.12 11.73
CA LEU A 88 -10.88 13.22 11.96
C LEU A 88 -10.22 14.29 12.85
N PRO A 89 -10.61 15.57 12.70
CA PRO A 89 -10.22 16.61 13.64
C PRO A 89 -10.65 16.27 15.07
N ALA A 90 -9.80 16.59 16.05
CA ALA A 90 -10.10 16.30 17.47
C ALA A 90 -11.42 16.93 17.97
N SER A 91 -11.87 18.00 17.32
CA SER A 91 -13.17 18.67 17.60
C SER A 91 -14.38 17.77 17.37
N THR A 92 -14.26 16.69 16.57
CA THR A 92 -15.34 15.73 16.33
C THR A 92 -15.55 14.74 17.48
N GLY A 93 -14.56 14.65 18.40
CA GLY A 93 -14.57 13.69 19.51
C GLY A 93 -14.25 12.25 19.10
N SER A 94 -13.87 12.00 17.85
CA SER A 94 -13.42 10.69 17.33
C SER A 94 -12.09 10.86 16.61
N GLU A 95 -11.21 9.87 16.73
CA GLU A 95 -9.89 9.90 16.09
C GLU A 95 -10.00 9.63 14.59
N ASP A 96 -10.94 8.78 14.18
CA ASP A 96 -11.08 8.34 12.80
C ASP A 96 -12.52 7.99 12.41
N ILE A 97 -12.74 7.85 11.11
CA ILE A 97 -13.98 7.31 10.52
C ILE A 97 -13.66 6.46 9.29
N VAL A 98 -14.44 5.40 9.09
CA VAL A 98 -14.35 4.58 7.88
C VAL A 98 -15.28 5.13 6.80
N VAL A 99 -14.75 5.29 5.60
CA VAL A 99 -15.49 5.81 4.45
C VAL A 99 -15.23 4.99 3.20
N ASN A 100 -16.09 5.10 2.20
CA ASN A 100 -15.81 4.60 0.87
C ASN A 100 -14.95 5.63 0.14
N PHE A 101 -13.67 5.28 -0.04
CA PHE A 101 -12.65 6.16 -0.62
C PHE A 101 -12.89 6.44 -2.10
N GLY A 102 -13.26 5.39 -2.87
CA GLY A 102 -13.44 5.51 -4.31
C GLY A 102 -13.05 4.25 -5.06
N GLU A 103 -12.43 4.41 -6.23
CA GLU A 103 -11.99 3.30 -7.07
C GLU A 103 -10.46 3.26 -7.15
N ASN A 104 -9.89 2.10 -6.82
CA ASN A 104 -8.48 1.81 -6.94
C ASN A 104 -8.22 0.63 -7.87
N GLN A 105 -7.10 0.62 -8.57
CA GLN A 105 -6.68 -0.43 -9.48
C GLN A 105 -5.27 -0.90 -9.19
N ASN A 106 -5.13 -2.20 -8.98
CA ASN A 106 -3.85 -2.88 -8.86
C ASN A 106 -3.60 -3.72 -10.10
N VAL A 107 -2.49 -3.47 -10.78
CA VAL A 107 -2.03 -4.23 -11.93
C VAL A 107 -0.66 -4.80 -11.60
N GLY A 108 -0.47 -6.08 -11.86
CA GLY A 108 0.80 -6.70 -11.53
C GLY A 108 1.02 -8.03 -12.23
N TYR A 109 2.16 -8.62 -11.94
CA TYR A 109 2.50 -9.95 -12.36
C TYR A 109 3.28 -10.69 -11.28
N ASP A 110 3.03 -11.99 -11.21
CA ASP A 110 3.77 -12.92 -10.38
C ASP A 110 4.45 -13.94 -11.29
N PHE A 111 5.67 -14.31 -10.95
CA PHE A 111 6.34 -15.40 -11.65
C PHE A 111 7.03 -16.36 -10.69
N SER A 112 7.12 -17.60 -11.08
CA SER A 112 7.89 -18.62 -10.40
C SER A 112 8.63 -19.47 -11.42
N VAL A 113 9.91 -19.69 -11.19
CA VAL A 113 10.75 -20.55 -12.00
C VAL A 113 11.43 -21.55 -11.08
N ALA A 114 11.05 -22.82 -11.20
CA ALA A 114 11.63 -23.93 -10.46
C ALA A 114 12.42 -24.82 -11.40
N GLY A 115 13.69 -25.03 -11.11
CA GLY A 115 14.59 -25.83 -11.92
C GLY A 115 15.34 -26.88 -11.12
N GLN A 116 15.36 -28.12 -11.63
CA GLN A 116 16.28 -29.15 -11.15
C GLN A 116 17.60 -29.02 -11.89
N VAL A 117 18.51 -28.18 -11.33
CA VAL A 117 19.80 -27.84 -11.95
C VAL A 117 20.69 -29.07 -12.05
N ILE A 118 20.76 -29.85 -10.96
CA ILE A 118 21.50 -31.11 -10.91
C ILE A 118 20.56 -32.22 -10.42
N ARG A 119 20.57 -33.33 -11.14
CA ARG A 119 19.83 -34.55 -10.74
C ARG A 119 20.62 -35.75 -11.18
N ASN A 120 21.40 -36.31 -10.28
CA ASN A 120 22.10 -37.54 -10.48
C ASN A 120 22.02 -38.44 -9.23
N LYS A 121 22.67 -39.60 -9.23
CA LYS A 121 22.56 -40.60 -8.15
C LYS A 121 22.99 -40.11 -6.77
N ASN A 122 23.94 -39.18 -6.71
CA ASN A 122 24.53 -38.69 -5.46
C ASN A 122 24.17 -37.23 -5.14
N TRP A 123 23.88 -36.44 -6.17
CA TRP A 123 23.60 -35.02 -6.06
C TRP A 123 22.24 -34.65 -6.63
N ALA A 124 21.51 -33.82 -5.91
CA ALA A 124 20.35 -33.17 -6.44
C ALA A 124 20.38 -31.67 -5.99
N TRP A 125 20.25 -30.78 -6.95
CA TRP A 125 20.12 -29.34 -6.69
C TRP A 125 18.87 -28.83 -7.36
N THR A 126 17.95 -28.33 -6.54
CA THR A 126 16.73 -27.66 -6.99
C THR A 126 16.82 -26.18 -6.62
N SER A 127 16.56 -25.33 -7.57
CA SER A 127 16.54 -23.87 -7.38
C SER A 127 15.17 -23.34 -7.79
N VAL A 128 14.58 -22.49 -6.94
CA VAL A 128 13.27 -21.85 -7.19
C VAL A 128 13.40 -20.36 -6.99
N ILE A 129 13.07 -19.61 -8.02
CA ILE A 129 13.01 -18.13 -7.98
C ILE A 129 11.56 -17.72 -8.14
N ASN A 130 11.05 -16.93 -7.19
CA ASN A 130 9.74 -16.34 -7.25
C ASN A 130 9.88 -14.83 -7.24
N GLY A 131 9.04 -14.13 -7.99
CA GLY A 131 9.01 -12.68 -7.98
C GLY A 131 7.62 -12.14 -8.20
N SER A 132 7.35 -10.98 -7.62
CA SER A 132 6.09 -10.27 -7.71
C SER A 132 6.33 -8.78 -7.97
N HIS A 133 5.56 -8.22 -8.88
CA HIS A 133 5.49 -6.78 -9.15
C HIS A 133 4.03 -6.36 -9.11
N VAL A 134 3.75 -5.28 -8.39
CA VAL A 134 2.41 -4.67 -8.33
C VAL A 134 2.55 -3.18 -8.53
N LYS A 135 1.67 -2.61 -9.33
CA LYS A 135 1.50 -1.16 -9.51
C LYS A 135 0.09 -0.78 -9.10
N ASP A 136 0.02 0.06 -8.09
CA ASP A 136 -1.20 0.66 -7.58
C ASP A 136 -1.54 1.95 -8.36
N ARG A 137 -2.84 2.21 -8.56
CA ARG A 137 -3.32 3.45 -9.15
C ARG A 137 -4.71 3.80 -8.66
N ILE A 138 -4.84 4.98 -8.10
CA ILE A 138 -6.13 5.58 -7.74
C ILE A 138 -6.83 6.02 -9.03
N LYS A 139 -7.98 5.43 -9.32
CA LYS A 139 -8.78 5.75 -10.52
C LYS A 139 -9.69 6.94 -10.28
N GLN A 140 -10.36 6.92 -9.14
CA GLN A 140 -11.33 7.92 -8.76
C GLN A 140 -11.39 8.05 -7.25
N ILE A 141 -11.47 9.26 -6.76
CA ILE A 141 -11.71 9.57 -5.35
C ILE A 141 -13.17 9.98 -5.21
N SER A 142 -13.81 9.50 -4.14
CA SER A 142 -15.19 9.88 -3.82
C SER A 142 -15.33 11.40 -3.67
N ASP A 143 -16.38 11.99 -4.24
CA ASP A 143 -16.60 13.44 -4.18
C ASP A 143 -16.74 13.96 -2.74
N LYS A 144 -17.25 13.13 -1.82
CA LYS A 144 -17.29 13.44 -0.39
C LYS A 144 -15.89 13.60 0.19
N LEU A 145 -14.94 12.77 -0.23
CA LEU A 145 -13.56 12.82 0.22
C LEU A 145 -12.75 13.95 -0.42
N LYS A 146 -13.03 14.29 -1.67
CA LYS A 146 -12.38 15.44 -2.30
C LYS A 146 -12.59 16.71 -1.45
N ASN A 147 -13.82 16.93 -1.00
CA ASN A 147 -14.16 18.09 -0.17
C ASN A 147 -13.57 17.99 1.26
N THR A 148 -13.49 16.80 1.82
CA THR A 148 -12.97 16.57 3.18
C THR A 148 -11.43 16.59 3.21
N ALA A 149 -10.77 16.03 2.21
CA ALA A 149 -9.32 15.99 2.11
C ALA A 149 -8.73 17.41 2.02
N TYR A 150 -9.38 18.34 1.31
CA TYR A 150 -8.96 19.74 1.25
C TYR A 150 -9.11 20.48 2.57
N GLN A 151 -10.09 20.12 3.40
CA GLN A 151 -10.29 20.74 4.73
C GLN A 151 -9.32 20.20 5.79
N LEU A 152 -8.77 19.01 5.61
CA LEU A 152 -7.79 18.39 6.51
C LEU A 152 -6.34 18.82 6.20
N GLU A 153 -6.11 19.57 5.13
CA GLU A 153 -4.76 19.91 4.65
C GLU A 153 -4.02 20.93 5.52
N GLU A 154 -4.72 21.79 6.26
CA GLU A 154 -4.04 22.89 6.98
C GLU A 154 -3.39 22.48 8.30
N ASP A 155 -3.90 21.45 9.02
CA ASP A 155 -3.49 21.21 10.41
C ASP A 155 -2.99 19.77 10.73
N ASN A 156 -2.90 18.87 9.75
CA ASN A 156 -2.53 17.47 10.04
C ASN A 156 -1.14 17.09 9.50
N PRO A 157 -0.15 16.80 10.38
CA PRO A 157 1.21 16.38 9.97
C PRO A 157 1.26 15.04 9.22
N LEU A 158 0.20 14.24 9.28
CA LEU A 158 0.05 12.98 8.52
C LEU A 158 -0.83 13.20 7.28
N LYS A 159 -0.55 14.22 6.49
CA LYS A 159 -1.30 14.55 5.27
C LYS A 159 -1.39 13.34 4.34
N LEU A 160 -2.48 12.59 4.46
CA LEU A 160 -2.83 11.54 3.49
C LEU A 160 -3.19 12.24 2.17
N ARG A 161 -2.23 12.29 1.26
CA ARG A 161 -2.43 12.93 -0.03
C ARG A 161 -2.74 11.89 -1.08
N PHE A 162 -4.01 11.81 -1.42
CA PHE A 162 -4.45 10.95 -2.51
C PHE A 162 -4.84 11.83 -3.69
N ARG A 163 -4.20 11.55 -4.83
CA ARG A 163 -4.53 12.23 -6.10
C ARG A 163 -5.02 11.22 -7.11
N GLU A 164 -6.06 11.55 -7.85
CA GLU A 164 -6.51 10.72 -8.96
C GLU A 164 -5.39 10.56 -9.98
N GLY A 165 -5.16 9.33 -10.40
CA GLY A 165 -4.05 8.97 -11.28
C GLY A 165 -2.74 8.63 -10.60
N GLY A 166 -2.55 9.02 -9.33
CA GLY A 166 -1.42 8.66 -8.47
C GLY A 166 -1.57 7.29 -7.82
N SER A 167 -0.65 6.96 -6.94
CA SER A 167 -0.66 5.75 -6.10
C SER A 167 -0.98 6.09 -4.65
N GLN A 168 -1.55 5.16 -3.91
CA GLN A 168 -1.72 5.26 -2.46
C GLN A 168 -0.37 5.22 -1.71
N TYR A 169 0.67 4.81 -2.40
CA TYR A 169 2.04 4.66 -1.89
C TYR A 169 2.97 5.81 -2.29
N ASP A 170 2.45 6.83 -2.98
CA ASP A 170 3.23 7.99 -3.38
C ASP A 170 3.65 8.82 -2.16
N ILE A 171 4.91 9.20 -2.12
CA ILE A 171 5.49 10.11 -1.12
C ILE A 171 5.48 11.51 -1.72
N TYR A 172 4.82 12.43 -1.04
CA TYR A 172 4.75 13.82 -1.44
C TYR A 172 5.67 14.67 -0.55
N ALA A 173 6.45 15.54 -1.17
CA ALA A 173 7.25 16.54 -0.48
C ALA A 173 7.51 17.75 -1.37
N VAL A 174 7.78 18.91 -0.76
CA VAL A 174 8.36 20.05 -1.44
C VAL A 174 9.83 19.75 -1.68
N ARG A 175 10.30 19.89 -2.92
CA ARG A 175 11.71 19.64 -3.24
C ARG A 175 12.59 20.75 -2.70
N SER A 176 13.71 20.37 -2.08
CA SER A 176 14.76 21.27 -1.63
C SER A 176 15.91 21.29 -2.63
N ALA A 177 16.44 22.45 -2.92
CA ALA A 177 17.68 22.63 -3.67
C ALA A 177 18.91 22.73 -2.74
N GLY A 178 18.70 22.61 -1.43
CA GLY A 178 19.72 22.74 -0.39
C GLY A 178 19.66 24.08 0.33
N ILE A 179 20.75 24.40 1.03
CA ILE A 179 20.87 25.63 1.83
C ILE A 179 21.68 26.65 1.05
N ASP A 180 21.18 27.88 0.96
CA ASP A 180 21.92 29.00 0.40
C ASP A 180 23.12 29.34 1.33
N PRO A 181 24.37 29.24 0.83
CA PRO A 181 25.55 29.48 1.64
C PRO A 181 25.71 30.93 2.07
N ALA A 182 25.04 31.89 1.40
CA ALA A 182 25.12 33.31 1.74
C ALA A 182 24.17 33.72 2.87
N THR A 183 22.98 33.11 2.89
CA THR A 183 21.92 33.47 3.86
C THR A 183 21.67 32.41 4.92
N GLY A 184 22.10 31.15 4.69
CA GLY A 184 21.80 30.02 5.54
C GLY A 184 20.34 29.54 5.47
N GLN A 185 19.55 30.06 4.53
CA GLN A 185 18.17 29.67 4.33
C GLN A 185 18.03 28.50 3.39
N GLU A 186 17.02 27.65 3.59
CA GLU A 186 16.69 26.57 2.70
C GLU A 186 16.03 27.11 1.41
N ILE A 187 16.48 26.59 0.26
CA ILE A 187 15.93 26.92 -1.05
C ILE A 187 14.97 25.82 -1.45
N PHE A 188 13.70 26.17 -1.63
CA PHE A 188 12.67 25.25 -2.11
C PHE A 188 12.49 25.39 -3.63
N ILE A 189 12.01 24.33 -4.25
CA ILE A 189 11.66 24.30 -5.66
C ILE A 189 10.14 24.19 -5.75
N ASN A 190 9.50 25.24 -6.27
CA ASN A 190 8.05 25.26 -6.46
C ASN A 190 7.59 24.29 -7.55
N LYS A 191 6.28 24.09 -7.70
CA LYS A 191 5.69 23.20 -8.72
C LYS A 191 6.04 23.58 -10.16
N ASN A 192 6.40 24.85 -10.41
CA ASN A 192 6.82 25.37 -11.72
C ASN A 192 8.33 25.16 -11.99
N GLY A 193 9.09 24.68 -10.99
CA GLY A 193 10.53 24.49 -11.09
C GLY A 193 11.37 25.70 -10.74
N GLU A 194 10.79 26.76 -10.17
CA GLU A 194 11.48 27.98 -9.75
C GLU A 194 11.98 27.87 -8.33
N TYR A 195 13.06 28.54 -8.00
CA TYR A 195 13.62 28.60 -6.64
C TYR A 195 12.93 29.64 -5.80
N THR A 196 12.63 29.29 -4.55
CA THR A 196 12.01 30.18 -3.57
C THR A 196 12.56 29.89 -2.18
N PHE A 197 12.62 30.90 -1.32
CA PHE A 197 12.94 30.73 0.10
C PHE A 197 11.68 30.50 0.96
N LYS A 198 10.50 30.60 0.36
CA LYS A 198 9.23 30.40 1.06
C LYS A 198 8.77 28.97 0.86
N TYR A 199 8.57 28.25 1.98
CA TYR A 199 7.91 26.95 1.97
C TYR A 199 6.42 27.14 1.65
N ASP A 200 5.91 26.37 0.69
CA ASP A 200 4.49 26.30 0.37
C ASP A 200 4.10 24.82 0.20
N ALA A 201 3.12 24.37 1.01
CA ALA A 201 2.63 23.02 0.94
C ALA A 201 1.93 22.67 -0.39
N GLU A 202 1.48 23.69 -1.15
CA GLU A 202 0.91 23.46 -2.48
C GLU A 202 1.95 23.07 -3.54
N ASP A 203 3.24 23.33 -3.26
CA ASP A 203 4.35 22.98 -4.14
C ASP A 203 4.83 21.52 -3.99
N GLU A 204 4.14 20.72 -3.17
CA GLU A 204 4.48 19.32 -3.03
C GLU A 204 4.24 18.53 -4.33
N VAL A 205 5.24 17.75 -4.67
CA VAL A 205 5.24 16.83 -5.81
C VAL A 205 5.54 15.41 -5.34
N VAL A 206 5.26 14.43 -6.18
CA VAL A 206 5.66 13.05 -5.91
C VAL A 206 7.19 12.95 -5.99
N VAL A 207 7.83 12.66 -4.87
CA VAL A 207 9.29 12.53 -4.76
C VAL A 207 9.74 11.08 -4.68
N GLY A 208 8.81 10.17 -4.36
CA GLY A 208 9.09 8.74 -4.26
C GLY A 208 7.82 7.92 -4.18
N ASN A 209 7.99 6.60 -4.09
CA ASN A 209 6.90 5.65 -3.89
C ASN A 209 7.39 4.51 -3.00
N THR A 210 6.66 4.23 -1.92
CA THR A 210 7.05 3.20 -0.94
C THR A 210 6.87 1.77 -1.46
N GLN A 211 6.14 1.57 -2.56
CA GLN A 211 5.87 0.25 -3.11
C GLN A 211 7.11 -0.30 -3.83
N PRO A 212 7.57 -1.50 -3.49
CA PRO A 212 8.68 -2.14 -4.20
C PRO A 212 8.36 -2.37 -5.68
N LYS A 213 9.35 -2.15 -6.56
CA LYS A 213 9.24 -2.44 -7.99
C LYS A 213 9.30 -3.94 -8.28
N LEU A 214 10.03 -4.70 -7.47
CA LEU A 214 10.12 -6.14 -7.55
C LEU A 214 10.49 -6.71 -6.18
N GLN A 215 9.76 -7.72 -5.74
CA GLN A 215 10.08 -8.44 -4.51
C GLN A 215 9.91 -9.94 -4.73
N GLY A 216 10.68 -10.73 -4.00
CA GLY A 216 10.58 -12.17 -4.15
C GLY A 216 11.56 -12.94 -3.29
N THR A 217 11.67 -14.23 -3.63
CA THR A 217 12.54 -15.16 -2.93
C THR A 217 13.29 -16.05 -3.90
N TRP A 218 14.48 -16.42 -3.50
CA TRP A 218 15.30 -17.40 -4.18
C TRP A 218 15.61 -18.53 -3.22
N LEU A 219 14.93 -19.67 -3.38
CA LEU A 219 15.07 -20.88 -2.58
C LEU A 219 16.01 -21.85 -3.30
N ASN A 220 16.95 -22.42 -2.56
CA ASN A 220 17.84 -23.47 -3.04
C ASN A 220 17.84 -24.65 -2.09
N THR A 221 17.71 -25.83 -2.66
CA THR A 221 17.81 -27.10 -1.96
C THR A 221 18.90 -27.93 -2.59
N LEU A 222 19.97 -28.16 -1.85
CA LEU A 222 21.09 -28.99 -2.26
C LEU A 222 21.10 -30.27 -1.44
N ARG A 223 21.12 -31.43 -2.12
CA ARG A 223 21.20 -32.75 -1.50
C ARG A 223 22.44 -33.45 -1.99
N TYR A 224 23.16 -34.01 -1.07
CA TYR A 224 24.31 -34.87 -1.35
C TYR A 224 24.26 -36.13 -0.49
N LYS A 225 24.03 -37.31 -1.10
CA LYS A 225 23.83 -38.59 -0.39
C LYS A 225 22.77 -38.45 0.71
N GLY A 226 23.14 -38.54 2.00
CA GLY A 226 22.24 -38.37 3.15
C GLY A 226 22.14 -36.96 3.72
N TRP A 227 22.85 -35.97 3.15
CA TRP A 227 22.85 -34.58 3.61
C TRP A 227 21.89 -33.72 2.81
N SER A 228 21.22 -32.79 3.45
CA SER A 228 20.38 -31.78 2.78
C SER A 228 20.67 -30.38 3.35
N LEU A 229 20.96 -29.44 2.46
CA LEU A 229 21.13 -28.03 2.77
C LEU A 229 20.06 -27.22 2.07
N ASN A 230 19.30 -26.41 2.83
CA ASN A 230 18.31 -25.50 2.31
C ASN A 230 18.70 -24.07 2.70
N PHE A 231 18.67 -23.15 1.73
CA PHE A 231 18.85 -21.73 1.99
C PHE A 231 17.93 -20.90 1.12
N VAL A 232 17.48 -19.78 1.70
CA VAL A 232 16.52 -18.86 1.08
C VAL A 232 17.08 -17.45 1.16
N PHE A 233 17.10 -16.78 0.03
CA PHE A 233 17.33 -15.34 -0.05
C PHE A 233 16.02 -14.65 -0.35
N SER A 234 15.67 -13.64 0.45
CA SER A 234 14.60 -12.71 0.13
C SER A 234 15.21 -11.47 -0.52
N TYR A 235 14.56 -10.95 -1.54
CA TYR A 235 15.01 -9.75 -2.20
C TYR A 235 13.86 -8.77 -2.42
N THR A 236 14.19 -7.48 -2.30
CA THR A 236 13.28 -6.37 -2.56
C THR A 236 14.05 -5.30 -3.31
N PHE A 237 13.60 -4.94 -4.49
CA PHE A 237 14.20 -3.91 -5.33
C PHE A 237 13.25 -2.73 -5.50
N GLY A 238 13.80 -1.52 -5.38
CA GLY A 238 13.03 -0.29 -5.44
C GLY A 238 12.16 -0.12 -4.20
N GLY A 239 11.31 0.90 -4.23
CA GLY A 239 10.61 1.39 -3.07
C GLY A 239 11.45 2.39 -2.29
N ASP A 240 10.85 3.54 -2.01
CA ASP A 240 11.50 4.64 -1.31
C ASP A 240 11.04 4.63 0.15
N THR A 241 11.94 4.97 1.06
CA THR A 241 11.63 5.02 2.48
C THR A 241 11.95 6.40 3.02
N TYR A 242 11.03 6.96 3.78
CA TYR A 242 11.27 8.21 4.47
C TYR A 242 12.34 8.03 5.58
N ASN A 243 13.41 8.82 5.52
CA ASN A 243 14.48 8.77 6.50
C ASN A 243 14.12 9.60 7.74
N LYS A 244 13.51 8.96 8.74
CA LYS A 244 13.11 9.62 9.99
C LYS A 244 14.30 10.09 10.82
N THR A 245 15.46 9.46 10.71
CA THR A 245 16.66 9.79 11.51
C THR A 245 17.24 11.17 11.16
N LEU A 246 16.97 11.69 9.97
CA LEU A 246 17.40 13.04 9.60
C LEU A 246 16.39 14.12 10.00
N TRP A 247 15.21 13.73 10.48
CA TRP A 247 14.14 14.64 10.90
C TRP A 247 14.22 14.97 12.41
N GLU A 248 14.76 14.07 13.23
CA GLU A 248 15.00 14.24 14.68
C GLU A 248 16.36 14.93 14.94
#